data_9748b6f0d1c5d3974f5c558425ef5cd6
#
_entry.id   9748b6f0d1c5d3974f5c558425ef5cd6
#
_cell.length_a   1.000
_cell.length_b   1.000
_cell.length_c   1.000
_cell.angle_alpha   90.00
_cell.angle_beta   90.00
_cell.angle_gamma   90.00
#
_symmetry.space_group_name_H-M   'P 1'
#
loop_
_entity.id
_entity.type
_entity.pdbx_description
1 polymer ?
#
loop_
_entity_poly.entity_id
_entity_poly.type
_entity_poly.pdbx_seq_one_letter_code
_entity_poly.pdbx_strand_id
1 'polypeptide(L)'
;FHNIYSYTSLLDKKALLNSSIPLDEIENDFLDKFIYLFNEIKNETYYNKMMYVFEKIHLVGLLQRLDVSTMAASVEARVPFVDHRLVEFAFSIPFKYKMKWCEDRSKYNSRVLMSDQISEKYDTPKYILKKAFENKLPNEILYRKKLGFPVPLNNWFDGKFKKYAKTILLGSAAKSRKIYNIRNIKKMLNNDRLHKDHDFAMKIWMLVNLELFSQEYFDN
;
A
#
# COMPACT_ATOMS: atom_id res chain seq x y z
N PHE A 1 -8.28 2.04 -8.44
CA PHE A 1 -6.84 1.97 -8.09
C PHE A 1 -6.55 2.81 -6.86
N HIS A 2 -6.86 4.10 -6.87
CA HIS A 2 -6.69 4.99 -5.71
C HIS A 2 -7.27 4.39 -4.42
N ASN A 3 -8.49 3.90 -4.46
CA ASN A 3 -9.16 3.29 -3.29
C ASN A 3 -8.50 1.98 -2.83
N ILE A 4 -7.85 1.23 -3.73
CA ILE A 4 -7.17 -0.02 -3.38
C ILE A 4 -5.89 0.25 -2.58
N TYR A 5 -5.22 1.37 -2.85
CA TYR A 5 -3.98 1.76 -2.17
C TYR A 5 -4.17 2.77 -1.05
N SER A 6 -5.40 3.21 -0.80
CA SER A 6 -5.73 4.10 0.30
C SER A 6 -6.15 3.29 1.53
N TYR A 7 -5.27 3.10 2.49
CA TYR A 7 -5.60 2.47 3.78
C TYR A 7 -6.56 3.29 4.65
N THR A 8 -6.82 4.55 4.26
CA THR A 8 -7.63 5.47 5.04
C THR A 8 -8.59 6.21 4.12
N SER A 9 -9.90 6.05 4.33
CA SER A 9 -10.90 6.74 3.54
C SER A 9 -10.84 8.27 3.76
N LEU A 10 -11.37 9.05 2.83
CA LEU A 10 -11.48 10.50 3.00
C LEU A 10 -12.29 10.88 4.26
N LEU A 11 -13.32 10.11 4.58
CA LEU A 11 -14.10 10.30 5.83
C LEU A 11 -13.24 10.08 7.08
N ASP A 12 -12.40 9.05 7.08
CA ASP A 12 -11.47 8.81 8.18
C ASP A 12 -10.43 9.94 8.29
N LYS A 13 -9.88 10.40 7.16
CA LYS A 13 -8.93 11.54 7.13
C LYS A 13 -9.59 12.80 7.72
N LYS A 14 -10.81 13.13 7.32
CA LYS A 14 -11.60 14.24 7.87
C LYS A 14 -11.88 14.09 9.37
N ALA A 15 -12.04 12.86 9.84
CA ALA A 15 -12.25 12.60 11.28
C ALA A 15 -10.97 12.72 12.11
N LEU A 16 -9.81 12.40 11.53
CA LEU A 16 -8.52 12.31 12.22
C LEU A 16 -7.67 13.59 12.12
N LEU A 17 -7.91 14.38 11.09
CA LEU A 17 -7.19 15.63 10.84
C LEU A 17 -8.06 16.84 11.22
N ASN A 18 -7.40 17.99 11.33
CA ASN A 18 -8.07 19.25 11.63
C ASN A 18 -8.93 19.69 10.43
N SER A 19 -10.11 20.22 10.69
CA SER A 19 -11.03 20.72 9.66
C SER A 19 -10.51 21.91 8.84
N SER A 20 -9.46 22.56 9.30
CA SER A 20 -8.78 23.63 8.53
C SER A 20 -7.94 23.13 7.35
N ILE A 21 -7.68 21.81 7.29
CA ILE A 21 -6.92 21.22 6.19
C ILE A 21 -7.86 21.02 5.00
N PRO A 22 -7.52 21.53 3.80
CA PRO A 22 -8.36 21.43 2.61
C PRO A 22 -8.25 20.04 1.97
N LEU A 23 -8.71 19.01 2.68
CA LEU A 23 -8.54 17.60 2.29
C LEU A 23 -9.17 17.27 0.93
N ASP A 24 -10.28 17.88 0.59
CA ASP A 24 -10.94 17.63 -0.70
C ASP A 24 -10.08 18.16 -1.87
N GLU A 25 -9.44 19.31 -1.72
CA GLU A 25 -8.51 19.87 -2.73
C GLU A 25 -7.27 18.98 -2.85
N ILE A 26 -6.67 18.57 -1.74
CA ILE A 26 -5.50 17.69 -1.70
C ILE A 26 -5.80 16.33 -2.37
N GLU A 27 -6.98 15.75 -2.11
CA GLU A 27 -7.40 14.50 -2.75
C GLU A 27 -7.62 14.67 -4.25
N ASN A 28 -8.17 15.80 -4.69
CA ASN A 28 -8.36 16.11 -6.10
C ASN A 28 -7.02 16.30 -6.81
N ASP A 29 -6.09 17.07 -6.23
CA ASP A 29 -4.73 17.25 -6.77
C ASP A 29 -3.99 15.91 -6.92
N PHE A 30 -4.15 15.03 -5.94
CA PHE A 30 -3.58 13.69 -6.00
C PHE A 30 -4.22 12.86 -7.12
N LEU A 31 -5.54 12.91 -7.26
CA LEU A 31 -6.27 12.22 -8.30
C LEU A 31 -5.89 12.73 -9.70
N ASP A 32 -5.72 14.03 -9.86
CA ASP A 32 -5.31 14.66 -11.12
C ASP A 32 -3.91 14.20 -11.56
N LYS A 33 -2.95 14.11 -10.63
CA LYS A 33 -1.63 13.51 -10.90
C LYS A 33 -1.74 12.06 -11.35
N PHE A 34 -2.65 11.31 -10.75
CA PHE A 34 -2.91 9.93 -11.11
C PHE A 34 -3.49 9.82 -12.52
N ILE A 35 -4.49 10.64 -12.84
CA ILE A 35 -5.12 10.73 -14.16
C ILE A 35 -4.10 11.16 -15.21
N TYR A 36 -3.24 12.12 -14.87
CA TYR A 36 -2.14 12.56 -15.75
C TYR A 36 -1.26 11.38 -16.16
N LEU A 37 -0.71 10.64 -15.19
CA LEU A 37 0.12 9.46 -15.46
C LEU A 37 -0.61 8.39 -16.27
N PHE A 38 -1.90 8.16 -15.96
CA PHE A 38 -2.71 7.19 -16.68
C PHE A 38 -2.90 7.57 -18.17
N ASN A 39 -2.93 8.86 -18.47
CA ASN A 39 -3.12 9.39 -19.82
C ASN A 39 -1.79 9.67 -20.55
N GLU A 40 -0.64 9.60 -19.88
CA GLU A 40 0.67 9.84 -20.49
C GLU A 40 0.96 8.84 -21.63
N ILE A 41 0.55 7.58 -21.46
CA ILE A 41 0.67 6.53 -22.47
C ILE A 41 -0.65 6.29 -23.20
N LYS A 42 -1.05 7.21 -24.06
CA LYS A 42 -2.40 7.30 -24.67
C LYS A 42 -2.85 6.05 -25.40
N ASN A 43 -1.97 5.42 -26.17
CA ASN A 43 -2.29 4.32 -27.09
C ASN A 43 -2.15 2.92 -26.46
N GLU A 44 -1.90 2.85 -25.15
CA GLU A 44 -1.72 1.59 -24.46
C GLU A 44 -3.04 1.00 -23.95
N THR A 45 -3.04 -0.31 -23.73
CA THR A 45 -4.19 -0.99 -23.11
C THR A 45 -4.42 -0.50 -21.70
N TYR A 46 -5.66 -0.60 -21.22
CA TYR A 46 -6.01 -0.26 -19.84
C TYR A 46 -5.08 -0.95 -18.83
N TYR A 47 -4.76 -2.22 -19.05
CA TYR A 47 -3.88 -2.98 -18.16
C TYR A 47 -2.44 -2.46 -18.14
N ASN A 48 -1.90 -2.09 -19.28
CA ASN A 48 -0.57 -1.49 -19.35
C ASN A 48 -0.53 -0.12 -18.70
N LYS A 49 -1.59 0.70 -18.86
CA LYS A 49 -1.74 1.98 -18.16
C LYS A 49 -1.74 1.79 -16.63
N MET A 50 -2.46 0.79 -16.14
CA MET A 50 -2.48 0.46 -14.70
C MET A 50 -1.11 0.01 -14.20
N MET A 51 -0.40 -0.84 -14.97
CA MET A 51 0.96 -1.26 -14.62
C MET A 51 1.92 -0.07 -14.58
N TYR A 52 1.84 0.82 -15.56
CA TYR A 52 2.66 2.02 -15.64
C TYR A 52 2.46 2.94 -14.44
N VAL A 53 1.22 3.22 -14.08
CA VAL A 53 0.91 4.03 -12.91
C VAL A 53 1.41 3.38 -11.62
N PHE A 54 1.24 2.05 -11.50
CA PHE A 54 1.79 1.30 -10.36
C PHE A 54 3.30 1.44 -10.25
N GLU A 55 4.00 1.32 -11.37
CA GLU A 55 5.45 1.44 -11.45
C GLU A 55 5.92 2.84 -11.05
N LYS A 56 5.29 3.88 -11.58
CA LYS A 56 5.65 5.29 -11.31
C LYS A 56 5.34 5.75 -9.88
N ILE A 57 4.27 5.25 -9.27
CA ILE A 57 3.84 5.72 -7.94
C ILE A 57 4.25 4.74 -6.84
N HIS A 58 3.94 3.46 -7.01
CA HIS A 58 4.06 2.50 -5.91
C HIS A 58 5.41 1.81 -5.85
N LEU A 59 5.93 1.37 -7.01
CA LEU A 59 7.20 0.63 -7.07
C LEU A 59 8.37 1.48 -6.58
N VAL A 60 8.41 2.76 -6.92
CA VAL A 60 9.47 3.69 -6.48
C VAL A 60 9.56 3.73 -4.96
N GLY A 61 8.44 3.88 -4.28
CA GLY A 61 8.41 3.87 -2.81
C GLY A 61 8.82 2.53 -2.18
N LEU A 62 8.50 1.41 -2.85
CA LEU A 62 8.94 0.08 -2.40
C LEU A 62 10.45 -0.08 -2.51
N LEU A 63 11.03 0.35 -3.63
CA LEU A 63 12.47 0.28 -3.88
C LEU A 63 13.25 1.17 -2.91
N GLN A 64 12.80 2.40 -2.72
CA GLN A 64 13.41 3.33 -1.77
C GLN A 64 13.40 2.78 -0.35
N ARG A 65 12.25 2.23 0.09
CA ARG A 65 12.15 1.62 1.42
C ARG A 65 13.08 0.43 1.58
N LEU A 66 13.18 -0.42 0.56
CA LEU A 66 14.11 -1.56 0.57
C LEU A 66 15.54 -1.09 0.70
N ASP A 67 15.96 -0.17 -0.17
CA ASP A 67 17.32 0.38 -0.20
C ASP A 67 17.70 1.01 1.14
N VAL A 68 16.91 1.97 1.63
CA VAL A 68 17.17 2.65 2.90
C VAL A 68 17.24 1.67 4.07
N SER A 69 16.35 0.68 4.12
CA SER A 69 16.31 -0.29 5.22
C SER A 69 17.52 -1.23 5.22
N THR A 70 17.97 -1.65 4.04
CA THR A 70 19.13 -2.57 3.93
C THR A 70 20.45 -1.82 4.04
N MET A 71 20.54 -0.61 3.48
CA MET A 71 21.73 0.24 3.61
C MET A 71 21.95 0.70 5.05
N ALA A 72 20.90 0.86 5.85
CA ALA A 72 21.04 1.10 7.29
C ALA A 72 21.80 -0.03 8.03
N ALA A 73 21.81 -1.24 7.45
CA ALA A 73 22.60 -2.38 7.92
C ALA A 73 23.86 -2.63 7.06
N SER A 74 24.24 -1.70 6.18
CA SER A 74 25.35 -1.83 5.22
C SER A 74 25.23 -3.03 4.28
N VAL A 75 24.01 -3.40 3.94
CA VAL A 75 23.68 -4.49 2.99
C VAL A 75 23.07 -3.92 1.74
N GLU A 76 23.67 -4.18 0.57
CA GLU A 76 23.11 -3.80 -0.71
C GLU A 76 22.04 -4.82 -1.14
N ALA A 77 20.81 -4.35 -1.36
CA ALA A 77 19.73 -5.19 -1.88
C ALA A 77 19.59 -5.02 -3.39
N ARG A 78 19.52 -6.15 -4.10
CA ARG A 78 19.27 -6.19 -5.53
C ARG A 78 17.90 -6.81 -5.82
N VAL A 79 17.20 -6.25 -6.82
CA VAL A 79 15.83 -6.65 -7.19
C VAL A 79 15.79 -7.12 -8.65
N PRO A 80 16.15 -8.39 -8.94
CA PRO A 80 16.34 -8.89 -10.30
C PRO A 80 15.10 -8.76 -11.18
N PHE A 81 13.89 -8.80 -10.60
CA PHE A 81 12.64 -8.61 -11.36
C PHE A 81 12.35 -7.14 -11.73
N VAL A 82 13.16 -6.19 -11.28
CA VAL A 82 13.06 -4.77 -11.63
C VAL A 82 14.20 -4.35 -12.59
N ASP A 83 14.95 -5.29 -13.13
CA ASP A 83 15.86 -5.01 -14.26
C ASP A 83 15.05 -4.42 -15.42
N HIS A 84 15.47 -3.25 -15.95
CA HIS A 84 14.72 -2.51 -16.96
C HIS A 84 14.38 -3.35 -18.19
N ARG A 85 15.28 -4.22 -18.63
CA ARG A 85 15.07 -5.12 -19.78
C ARG A 85 13.95 -6.12 -19.52
N LEU A 86 13.87 -6.63 -18.30
CA LEU A 86 12.80 -7.53 -17.87
C LEU A 86 11.46 -6.79 -17.73
N VAL A 87 11.49 -5.56 -17.23
CA VAL A 87 10.30 -4.70 -17.11
C VAL A 87 9.75 -4.37 -18.50
N GLU A 88 10.59 -3.89 -19.43
CA GLU A 88 10.20 -3.61 -20.82
C GLU A 88 9.64 -4.84 -21.51
N PHE A 89 10.29 -5.99 -21.35
CA PHE A 89 9.79 -7.27 -21.86
C PHE A 89 8.43 -7.61 -21.24
N ALA A 90 8.28 -7.45 -19.93
CA ALA A 90 7.01 -7.70 -19.25
C ALA A 90 5.87 -6.80 -19.77
N PHE A 91 6.16 -5.54 -20.11
CA PHE A 91 5.18 -4.65 -20.75
C PHE A 91 4.75 -5.16 -22.12
N SER A 92 5.65 -5.71 -22.93
CA SER A 92 5.34 -6.26 -24.25
C SER A 92 4.49 -7.52 -24.22
N ILE A 93 4.46 -8.26 -23.11
CA ILE A 93 3.67 -9.50 -22.97
C ILE A 93 2.18 -9.18 -22.94
N PRO A 94 1.33 -9.80 -23.78
CA PRO A 94 -0.12 -9.64 -23.71
C PRO A 94 -0.68 -10.02 -22.36
N PHE A 95 -1.67 -9.26 -21.87
CA PHE A 95 -2.21 -9.41 -20.52
C PHE A 95 -2.71 -10.82 -20.20
N LYS A 96 -3.27 -11.54 -21.16
CA LYS A 96 -3.72 -12.93 -21.01
C LYS A 96 -2.65 -13.91 -20.52
N TYR A 97 -1.36 -13.57 -20.71
CA TYR A 97 -0.23 -14.33 -20.20
C TYR A 97 0.28 -13.82 -18.84
N LYS A 98 -0.05 -12.60 -18.48
CA LYS A 98 0.32 -12.04 -17.17
C LYS A 98 -0.61 -12.53 -16.06
N MET A 99 -1.91 -12.68 -16.37
CA MET A 99 -2.92 -13.17 -15.46
C MET A 99 -3.93 -14.03 -16.23
N LYS A 100 -4.36 -15.13 -15.62
CA LYS A 100 -5.36 -16.03 -16.18
C LYS A 100 -6.50 -16.20 -15.17
N TRP A 101 -7.74 -16.03 -15.61
CA TRP A 101 -8.91 -16.39 -14.81
C TRP A 101 -9.03 -17.90 -14.69
N CYS A 102 -9.39 -18.41 -13.52
CA CYS A 102 -9.59 -19.86 -13.29
C CYS A 102 -10.77 -20.38 -14.11
N GLU A 103 -11.86 -19.60 -14.17
CA GLU A 103 -13.06 -19.87 -14.93
C GLU A 103 -13.65 -18.56 -15.48
N ASP A 104 -14.41 -18.61 -16.57
CA ASP A 104 -15.09 -17.43 -17.13
C ASP A 104 -16.05 -16.79 -16.13
N ARG A 105 -16.75 -17.59 -15.31
CA ARG A 105 -17.64 -17.10 -14.25
C ARG A 105 -16.88 -16.34 -13.14
N SER A 106 -15.63 -16.67 -12.89
CA SER A 106 -14.79 -16.01 -11.87
C SER A 106 -14.63 -14.51 -12.15
N LYS A 107 -14.52 -14.13 -13.42
CA LYS A 107 -14.43 -12.73 -13.85
C LYS A 107 -15.67 -11.92 -13.49
N TYR A 108 -16.86 -12.49 -13.55
CA TYR A 108 -18.11 -11.81 -13.20
C TYR A 108 -18.28 -11.70 -11.67
N ASN A 109 -17.98 -12.77 -10.95
CA ASN A 109 -18.10 -12.83 -9.49
C ASN A 109 -17.09 -11.88 -8.81
N SER A 110 -15.97 -11.56 -9.47
CA SER A 110 -14.93 -10.71 -8.92
C SER A 110 -15.23 -9.21 -8.98
N ARG A 111 -16.29 -8.77 -9.67
CA ARG A 111 -16.59 -7.32 -9.85
C ARG A 111 -16.82 -6.55 -8.56
N VAL A 112 -17.25 -7.23 -7.50
CA VAL A 112 -17.56 -6.65 -6.18
C VAL A 112 -16.54 -7.04 -5.12
N LEU A 113 -15.49 -7.78 -5.49
CA LEU A 113 -14.47 -8.28 -4.57
C LEU A 113 -13.21 -7.41 -4.61
N MET A 114 -12.52 -7.36 -3.49
CA MET A 114 -11.20 -6.73 -3.40
C MET A 114 -10.11 -7.64 -3.97
N SER A 115 -8.96 -7.09 -4.32
CA SER A 115 -7.86 -7.81 -4.97
C SER A 115 -7.33 -8.99 -4.16
N ASP A 116 -7.30 -8.90 -2.84
CA ASP A 116 -6.92 -9.96 -1.92
C ASP A 116 -7.94 -11.10 -1.83
N GLN A 117 -9.21 -10.79 -2.11
CA GLN A 117 -10.30 -11.77 -2.19
C GLN A 117 -10.33 -12.49 -3.55
N ILE A 118 -9.77 -11.87 -4.59
CA ILE A 118 -9.72 -12.41 -5.95
C ILE A 118 -8.46 -13.24 -6.16
N SER A 119 -7.31 -12.70 -5.78
CA SER A 119 -6.00 -13.22 -6.13
C SER A 119 -5.80 -14.66 -5.63
N GLU A 120 -5.41 -15.53 -6.55
CA GLU A 120 -5.11 -16.96 -6.33
C GLU A 120 -6.34 -17.82 -5.92
N LYS A 121 -7.52 -17.22 -5.88
CA LYS A 121 -8.79 -17.93 -5.68
C LYS A 121 -9.59 -18.01 -6.99
N TYR A 122 -9.67 -16.89 -7.71
CA TYR A 122 -10.43 -16.76 -8.95
C TYR A 122 -9.54 -16.51 -10.16
N ASP A 123 -8.26 -16.18 -9.93
CA ASP A 123 -7.26 -15.97 -10.95
C ASP A 123 -5.94 -16.67 -10.63
N THR A 124 -5.07 -16.72 -11.64
CA THR A 124 -3.67 -17.11 -11.48
C THR A 124 -2.81 -15.91 -11.88
N PRO A 125 -2.38 -15.07 -10.93
CA PRO A 125 -1.49 -13.97 -11.21
C PRO A 125 -0.08 -14.48 -11.55
N LYS A 126 0.69 -13.66 -12.30
CA LYS A 126 2.03 -14.02 -12.77
C LYS A 126 2.03 -15.33 -13.61
N TYR A 127 0.97 -15.55 -14.38
CA TYR A 127 0.69 -16.84 -15.03
C TYR A 127 1.87 -17.38 -15.84
N ILE A 128 2.42 -16.58 -16.75
CA ILE A 128 3.56 -17.01 -17.60
C ILE A 128 4.80 -17.35 -16.76
N LEU A 129 5.05 -16.59 -15.70
CA LEU A 129 6.18 -16.86 -14.80
C LEU A 129 5.99 -18.21 -14.08
N LYS A 130 4.80 -18.46 -13.53
CA LYS A 130 4.47 -19.74 -12.89
C LYS A 130 4.64 -20.90 -13.88
N LYS A 131 4.15 -20.73 -15.12
CA LYS A 131 4.31 -21.73 -16.19
C LYS A 131 5.76 -22.01 -16.55
N ALA A 132 6.60 -21.00 -16.64
CA ALA A 132 8.02 -21.16 -16.93
C ALA A 132 8.79 -21.96 -15.85
N PHE A 133 8.26 -22.04 -14.65
CA PHE A 133 8.88 -22.72 -13.52
C PHE A 133 8.19 -24.01 -13.06
N GLU A 134 7.11 -24.46 -13.74
CA GLU A 134 6.36 -25.67 -13.36
C GLU A 134 7.23 -26.92 -13.21
N ASN A 135 8.26 -27.07 -14.03
CA ASN A 135 9.19 -28.20 -13.95
C ASN A 135 10.46 -27.91 -13.15
N LYS A 136 10.55 -26.75 -12.51
CA LYS A 136 11.73 -26.31 -11.78
C LYS A 136 11.49 -26.10 -10.30
N LEU A 137 10.25 -25.84 -9.92
CA LEU A 137 9.85 -25.60 -8.54
C LEU A 137 8.63 -26.48 -8.20
N PRO A 138 8.52 -26.92 -6.93
CA PRO A 138 7.33 -27.63 -6.44
C PRO A 138 6.05 -26.80 -6.58
N ASN A 139 4.93 -27.47 -6.86
CA ASN A 139 3.62 -26.81 -7.00
C ASN A 139 3.19 -26.06 -5.75
N GLU A 140 3.54 -26.58 -4.58
CA GLU A 140 3.25 -25.95 -3.28
C GLU A 140 3.90 -24.57 -3.16
N ILE A 141 5.02 -24.32 -3.86
CA ILE A 141 5.68 -23.02 -3.92
C ILE A 141 5.06 -22.14 -5.00
N LEU A 142 4.88 -22.68 -6.21
CA LEU A 142 4.38 -21.93 -7.37
C LEU A 142 2.96 -21.41 -7.18
N TYR A 143 2.10 -22.24 -6.60
CA TYR A 143 0.66 -21.97 -6.49
C TYR A 143 0.20 -21.71 -5.06
N ARG A 144 1.11 -21.50 -4.13
CA ARG A 144 0.75 -21.10 -2.76
C ARG A 144 0.02 -19.76 -2.75
N LYS A 145 -0.91 -19.61 -1.83
CA LYS A 145 -1.57 -18.33 -1.58
C LYS A 145 -0.51 -17.26 -1.26
N LYS A 146 -0.60 -16.12 -1.92
CA LYS A 146 0.26 -14.98 -1.65
C LYS A 146 0.09 -14.52 -0.21
N LEU A 147 1.18 -14.52 0.55
CA LEU A 147 1.27 -13.83 1.82
C LEU A 147 2.03 -12.54 1.59
N GLY A 148 1.44 -11.40 1.98
CA GLY A 148 2.11 -10.11 1.97
C GLY A 148 3.21 -10.05 3.05
N PHE A 149 3.62 -8.85 3.42
CA PHE A 149 4.47 -8.62 4.60
C PHE A 149 3.56 -8.25 5.79
N PRO A 150 2.98 -9.23 6.49
CA PRO A 150 2.07 -8.94 7.59
C PRO A 150 2.86 -8.31 8.74
N VAL A 151 2.59 -7.04 9.01
CA VAL A 151 3.08 -6.38 10.22
C VAL A 151 2.08 -6.69 11.32
N PRO A 152 2.49 -7.27 12.46
CA PRO A 152 1.59 -7.63 13.54
C PRO A 152 1.20 -6.41 14.39
N LEU A 153 0.60 -5.40 13.76
CA LEU A 153 0.23 -4.13 14.39
C LEU A 153 -0.64 -4.33 15.63
N ASN A 154 -1.58 -5.26 15.57
CA ASN A 154 -2.47 -5.54 16.68
C ASN A 154 -1.68 -5.94 17.94
N ASN A 155 -0.69 -6.82 17.79
CA ASN A 155 0.17 -7.24 18.89
C ASN A 155 1.04 -6.09 19.42
N TRP A 156 1.49 -5.21 18.52
CA TRP A 156 2.29 -4.05 18.93
C TRP A 156 1.46 -3.08 19.77
N PHE A 157 0.20 -2.86 19.39
CA PHE A 157 -0.70 -1.98 20.13
C PHE A 157 -1.23 -2.58 21.44
N ASP A 158 -1.04 -3.85 21.68
CA ASP A 158 -1.36 -4.50 22.97
C ASP A 158 -0.28 -4.28 24.02
N GLY A 159 0.84 -3.65 23.67
CA GLY A 159 2.00 -3.50 24.54
C GLY A 159 2.59 -2.08 24.59
N LYS A 160 3.92 -2.02 24.63
CA LYS A 160 4.71 -0.79 24.76
C LYS A 160 4.46 0.21 23.64
N PHE A 161 4.13 -0.26 22.44
CA PHE A 161 3.90 0.62 21.29
C PHE A 161 2.66 1.51 21.46
N LYS A 162 1.61 1.05 22.10
CA LYS A 162 0.44 1.88 22.41
C LYS A 162 0.82 3.09 23.28
N LYS A 163 1.69 2.87 24.27
CA LYS A 163 2.22 3.95 25.12
C LYS A 163 3.05 4.93 24.31
N TYR A 164 3.93 4.41 23.46
CA TYR A 164 4.75 5.20 22.54
C TYR A 164 3.89 6.06 21.60
N ALA A 165 2.91 5.46 20.94
CA ALA A 165 1.99 6.17 20.05
C ALA A 165 1.24 7.29 20.77
N LYS A 166 0.85 7.08 22.03
CA LYS A 166 0.25 8.13 22.86
C LYS A 166 1.23 9.29 23.11
N THR A 167 2.48 9.00 23.43
CA THR A 167 3.51 10.02 23.63
C THR A 167 3.70 10.87 22.38
N ILE A 168 3.81 10.23 21.21
CA ILE A 168 4.01 10.92 19.92
C ILE A 168 2.78 11.76 19.55
N LEU A 169 1.60 11.14 19.46
CA LEU A 169 0.40 11.78 18.91
C LEU A 169 -0.32 12.74 19.87
N LEU A 170 -0.11 12.61 21.16
CA LEU A 170 -0.71 13.49 22.18
C LEU A 170 0.31 14.41 22.84
N GLY A 171 1.56 14.38 22.39
CA GLY A 171 2.65 15.25 22.84
C GLY A 171 2.44 16.73 22.47
N SER A 172 3.33 17.59 22.95
CA SER A 172 3.29 19.03 22.67
C SER A 172 3.53 19.32 21.18
N ALA A 173 4.49 18.64 20.53
CA ALA A 173 4.80 18.80 19.11
C ALA A 173 3.55 18.54 18.24
N ALA A 174 2.90 17.40 18.39
CA ALA A 174 1.70 17.07 17.62
C ALA A 174 0.54 18.06 17.88
N LYS A 175 0.37 18.55 19.10
CA LYS A 175 -0.64 19.56 19.42
C LYS A 175 -0.36 20.92 18.83
N SER A 176 0.90 21.38 18.87
CA SER A 176 1.31 22.69 18.34
C SER A 176 1.21 22.74 16.82
N ARG A 177 1.36 21.62 16.15
CA ARG A 177 1.29 21.49 14.69
C ARG A 177 -0.09 21.80 14.10
N LYS A 178 -1.16 21.65 14.89
CA LYS A 178 -2.57 21.92 14.52
C LYS A 178 -3.07 21.12 13.29
N ILE A 179 -2.40 20.04 12.93
CA ILE A 179 -2.79 19.15 11.85
C ILE A 179 -3.83 18.13 12.31
N TYR A 180 -3.75 17.71 13.55
CA TYR A 180 -4.47 16.56 14.08
C TYR A 180 -5.74 16.93 14.82
N ASN A 181 -6.79 16.13 14.68
CA ASN A 181 -7.93 16.12 15.58
C ASN A 181 -7.58 15.32 16.85
N ILE A 182 -6.93 15.97 17.79
CA ILE A 182 -6.40 15.35 19.02
C ILE A 182 -7.49 14.62 19.82
N ARG A 183 -8.73 15.16 19.84
CA ARG A 183 -9.86 14.54 20.53
C ARG A 183 -10.20 13.16 19.95
N ASN A 184 -10.29 13.06 18.65
CA ASN A 184 -10.62 11.81 17.97
C ASN A 184 -9.47 10.81 18.04
N ILE A 185 -8.24 11.26 17.86
CA ILE A 185 -7.04 10.41 18.01
C ILE A 185 -6.97 9.83 19.43
N LYS A 186 -7.24 10.63 20.48
CA LYS A 186 -7.29 10.15 21.85
C LYS A 186 -8.36 9.08 22.05
N LYS A 187 -9.55 9.24 21.44
CA LYS A 187 -10.60 8.21 21.46
C LYS A 187 -10.15 6.93 20.80
N MET A 188 -9.51 7.01 19.64
CA MET A 188 -8.99 5.83 18.92
C MET A 188 -7.91 5.10 19.72
N LEU A 189 -6.95 5.83 20.30
CA LEU A 189 -5.87 5.25 21.11
C LEU A 189 -6.37 4.53 22.39
N ASN A 190 -7.59 4.86 22.86
CA ASN A 190 -8.22 4.21 24.00
C ASN A 190 -9.26 3.15 23.59
N ASN A 191 -9.49 2.94 22.30
CA ASN A 191 -10.47 1.97 21.82
C ASN A 191 -9.87 0.55 21.77
N ASP A 192 -10.66 -0.44 22.20
CA ASP A 192 -10.25 -1.86 22.21
C ASP A 192 -10.06 -2.45 20.81
N ARG A 193 -10.62 -1.83 19.76
CA ARG A 193 -10.37 -2.23 18.38
C ARG A 193 -8.90 -2.13 18.00
N LEU A 194 -8.13 -1.31 18.68
CA LEU A 194 -6.72 -1.07 18.35
C LEU A 194 -5.86 -2.35 18.35
N HIS A 195 -6.20 -3.30 19.21
CA HIS A 195 -5.51 -4.59 19.29
C HIS A 195 -6.29 -5.76 18.64
N LYS A 196 -7.46 -5.50 18.06
CA LYS A 196 -8.32 -6.51 17.44
C LYS A 196 -8.53 -6.32 15.94
N ASP A 197 -8.43 -5.08 15.47
CA ASP A 197 -8.75 -4.68 14.11
C ASP A 197 -7.51 -4.07 13.44
N HIS A 198 -6.96 -4.81 12.47
CA HIS A 198 -5.73 -4.42 11.77
C HIS A 198 -5.87 -3.07 11.04
N ASP A 199 -6.98 -2.85 10.36
CA ASP A 199 -7.20 -1.62 9.59
C ASP A 199 -7.36 -0.41 10.52
N PHE A 200 -7.97 -0.64 11.67
CA PHE A 200 -8.06 0.38 12.71
C PHE A 200 -6.67 0.72 13.30
N ALA A 201 -5.84 -0.27 13.57
CA ALA A 201 -4.48 -0.10 14.05
C ALA A 201 -3.59 0.59 13.00
N MET A 202 -3.77 0.26 11.72
CA MET A 202 -3.04 0.87 10.61
C MET A 202 -3.24 2.40 10.55
N LYS A 203 -4.45 2.90 10.82
CA LYS A 203 -4.72 4.35 10.84
C LYS A 203 -3.87 5.07 11.89
N ILE A 204 -3.76 4.51 13.10
CA ILE A 204 -2.90 5.07 14.14
C ILE A 204 -1.42 4.95 13.77
N TRP A 205 -1.00 3.81 13.19
CA TRP A 205 0.35 3.62 12.69
C TRP A 205 0.74 4.69 11.66
N MET A 206 -0.13 4.99 10.70
CA MET A 206 0.09 6.03 9.70
C MET A 206 0.25 7.41 10.33
N LEU A 207 -0.57 7.76 11.32
CA LEU A 207 -0.45 9.03 12.04
C LEU A 207 0.86 9.14 12.83
N VAL A 208 1.29 8.05 13.47
CA VAL A 208 2.60 8.00 14.17
C VAL A 208 3.73 8.26 13.19
N ASN A 209 3.72 7.59 12.03
CA ASN A 209 4.75 7.80 11.02
C ASN A 209 4.74 9.25 10.47
N LEU A 210 3.55 9.81 10.23
CA LEU A 210 3.42 11.19 9.79
C LEU A 210 4.01 12.17 10.82
N GLU A 211 3.72 11.96 12.10
CA GLU A 211 4.24 12.84 13.15
C GLU A 211 5.75 12.68 13.34
N LEU A 212 6.27 11.45 13.31
CA LEU A 212 7.71 11.22 13.39
C LEU A 212 8.46 11.85 12.21
N PHE A 213 7.92 11.69 11.00
CA PHE A 213 8.45 12.36 9.82
C PHE A 213 8.44 13.89 9.97
N SER A 214 7.35 14.42 10.52
CA SER A 214 7.23 15.87 10.72
C SER A 214 8.21 16.39 11.77
N GLN A 215 8.45 15.64 12.84
CA GLN A 215 9.45 16.00 13.86
C GLN A 215 10.86 15.97 13.29
N GLU A 216 11.18 14.99 12.46
CA GLU A 216 12.52 14.85 11.88
C GLU A 216 12.84 15.94 10.86
N TYR A 217 11.87 16.30 10.00
CA TYR A 217 12.14 17.14 8.83
C TYR A 217 11.65 18.59 8.95
N PHE A 218 10.77 18.91 9.90
CA PHE A 218 10.18 20.25 10.01
C PHE A 218 10.34 20.91 11.38
N ASP A 219 10.76 20.17 12.41
CA ASP A 219 10.96 20.73 13.75
C ASP A 219 12.44 20.96 14.10
N ASN A 220 13.36 20.56 13.22
CA ASN A 220 14.83 20.77 13.35
C ASN A 220 15.29 22.04 12.71
#